data_75e234721507640391048a22bdecfc00
#
_entry.id   75e234721507640391048a22bdecfc00
#
_cell.length_a   1.000
_cell.length_b   1.000
_cell.length_c   1.000
_cell.angle_alpha   90.00
_cell.angle_beta   90.00
_cell.angle_gamma   90.00
#
_symmetry.space_group_name_H-M   'P 1'
#
loop_
_entity.id
_entity.type
_entity.pdbx_description
1 polymer ?
#
loop_
_entity_poly.entity_id
_entity_poly.type
_entity_poly.pdbx_seq_one_letter_code
_entity_poly.pdbx_strand_id
1 'polypeptide(L)'
;NNSKFPWIILIPKRKKITDITELKTKDQILLMKEIVYCSKIMKKTFKTKKLNVEKIGNIVSQLHIHVIARFKNDSSWPLSVWVTRGKPYSKKLLLAIILKLKKLF
;
A
#
# COMPACT_ATOMS: atom_id res chain seq x y z
N ASN A 1 0.31 -10.06 -0.63
CA ASN A 1 -0.99 -10.28 -1.24
C ASN A 1 -1.96 -10.90 -0.22
N ASN A 2 -2.98 -10.14 0.20
CA ASN A 2 -3.95 -10.56 1.18
C ASN A 2 -5.34 -10.06 0.76
N SER A 3 -6.22 -10.99 0.36
CA SER A 3 -7.55 -10.66 -0.16
C SER A 3 -8.52 -10.06 0.86
N LYS A 4 -8.19 -10.06 2.15
CA LYS A 4 -9.02 -9.46 3.21
C LYS A 4 -8.92 -7.93 3.25
N PHE A 5 -7.90 -7.36 2.61
CA PHE A 5 -7.63 -5.93 2.65
C PHE A 5 -7.31 -5.40 1.26
N PRO A 6 -7.93 -4.29 0.82
CA PRO A 6 -7.44 -3.55 -0.33
C PRO A 6 -6.06 -2.97 0.00
N TRP A 7 -5.06 -3.30 -0.80
CA TRP A 7 -3.67 -3.09 -0.43
C TRP A 7 -2.81 -2.88 -1.67
N ILE A 8 -2.08 -1.80 -1.73
CA ILE A 8 -1.09 -1.55 -2.77
C ILE A 8 0.28 -1.26 -2.15
N ILE A 9 1.32 -1.48 -2.93
CA ILE A 9 2.70 -1.26 -2.52
C ILE A 9 3.35 -0.29 -3.50
N LEU A 10 3.96 0.76 -2.97
CA LEU A 10 4.76 1.72 -3.73
C LEU A 10 6.23 1.36 -3.58
N ILE A 11 6.93 1.22 -4.70
CA ILE A 11 8.35 0.89 -4.72
C ILE A 11 9.10 1.99 -5.47
N PRO A 12 9.85 2.86 -4.78
CA PRO A 12 10.68 3.86 -5.45
C PRO A 12 11.72 3.19 -6.35
N LYS A 13 11.84 3.65 -7.59
CA LYS A 13 12.85 3.15 -8.53
C LYS A 13 14.23 3.72 -8.20
N ARG A 14 14.79 3.31 -7.06
CA ARG A 14 16.15 3.67 -6.63
C ARG A 14 16.83 2.40 -6.18
N LYS A 15 17.94 2.05 -6.82
CA LYS A 15 18.68 0.82 -6.52
C LYS A 15 19.32 0.89 -5.14
N LYS A 16 19.34 -0.22 -4.44
CA LYS A 16 20.02 -0.39 -3.15
C LYS A 16 19.56 0.58 -2.05
N ILE A 17 18.35 1.06 -2.12
CA ILE A 17 17.74 1.88 -1.06
C ILE A 17 16.88 0.99 -0.17
N THR A 18 17.20 0.96 1.10
CA THR A 18 16.50 0.14 2.10
C THR A 18 15.70 0.98 3.09
N ASP A 19 16.03 2.26 3.21
CA ASP A 19 15.35 3.14 4.14
C ASP A 19 15.13 4.54 3.55
N ILE A 20 14.12 5.24 4.08
CA ILE A 20 13.76 6.60 3.65
C ILE A 20 14.94 7.56 3.85
N THR A 21 15.72 7.37 4.90
CA THR A 21 16.89 8.18 5.21
C THR A 21 17.96 8.18 4.12
N GLU A 22 17.99 7.14 3.29
CA GLU A 22 18.97 7.01 2.19
C GLU A 22 18.53 7.73 0.92
N LEU A 23 17.29 8.17 0.83
CA LEU A 23 16.79 8.94 -0.31
C LEU A 23 17.33 10.38 -0.25
N LYS A 24 17.64 10.95 -1.42
CA LYS A 24 17.90 12.38 -1.56
C LYS A 24 16.64 13.16 -1.18
N THR A 25 16.80 14.37 -0.67
CA THR A 25 15.67 15.23 -0.25
C THR A 25 14.61 15.37 -1.35
N LYS A 26 15.03 15.57 -2.59
CA LYS A 26 14.12 15.63 -3.75
C LYS A 26 13.25 14.37 -3.87
N ASP A 27 13.84 13.21 -3.69
CA ASP A 27 13.14 11.93 -3.79
C ASP A 27 12.25 11.67 -2.57
N GLN A 28 12.63 12.13 -1.39
CA GLN A 28 11.77 12.08 -0.20
C GLN A 28 10.47 12.88 -0.42
N ILE A 29 10.59 14.07 -0.98
CA ILE A 29 9.43 14.93 -1.28
C ILE A 29 8.54 14.27 -2.34
N LEU A 30 9.15 13.73 -3.39
CA LEU A 30 8.43 13.03 -4.45
C LEU A 30 7.69 11.81 -3.90
N LEU A 31 8.34 11.01 -3.05
CA LEU A 31 7.71 9.84 -2.42
C LEU A 31 6.49 10.24 -1.59
N MET A 32 6.60 11.31 -0.81
CA MET A 32 5.45 11.79 -0.03
C MET A 32 4.28 12.20 -0.93
N LYS A 33 4.56 12.89 -2.04
CA LYS A 33 3.53 13.27 -3.01
C LYS A 33 2.86 12.03 -3.63
N GLU A 34 3.62 11.01 -3.93
CA GLU A 34 3.11 9.74 -4.46
C GLU A 34 2.25 9.00 -3.44
N ILE A 35 2.68 8.97 -2.18
CA ILE A 35 1.89 8.40 -1.08
C ILE A 35 0.54 9.11 -0.94
N VAL A 36 0.53 10.43 -0.96
CA VAL A 36 -0.70 11.22 -0.85
C VAL A 36 -1.61 10.98 -2.05
N TYR A 37 -1.06 10.98 -3.25
CA TYR A 37 -1.81 10.72 -4.48
C TYR A 37 -2.45 9.33 -4.46
N CYS A 38 -1.68 8.32 -4.14
CA CYS A 38 -2.14 6.94 -4.00
C CYS A 38 -3.22 6.83 -2.91
N SER A 39 -3.02 7.48 -1.78
CA SER A 39 -3.95 7.47 -0.66
C SER A 39 -5.31 8.04 -1.03
N LYS A 40 -5.35 9.13 -1.78
CA LYS A 40 -6.60 9.72 -2.28
C LYS A 40 -7.36 8.74 -3.19
N ILE A 41 -6.65 8.07 -4.08
CA ILE A 41 -7.24 7.07 -4.98
C ILE A 41 -7.79 5.88 -4.18
N MET A 42 -7.03 5.37 -3.21
CA MET A 42 -7.45 4.25 -2.38
C MET A 42 -8.71 4.58 -1.56
N LYS A 43 -8.77 5.76 -0.97
CA LYS A 43 -9.96 6.20 -0.22
C LYS A 43 -11.20 6.25 -1.11
N LYS A 44 -11.07 6.82 -2.29
CA LYS A 44 -12.18 6.97 -3.24
C LYS A 44 -12.62 5.61 -3.78
N THR A 45 -11.68 4.78 -4.20
CA THR A 45 -11.95 3.49 -4.85
C THR A 45 -12.62 2.51 -3.90
N PHE A 46 -12.13 2.43 -2.67
CA PHE A 46 -12.62 1.47 -1.68
C PHE A 46 -13.58 2.08 -0.65
N LYS A 47 -13.94 3.35 -0.84
CA LYS A 47 -14.91 4.07 0.00
C LYS A 47 -14.57 3.98 1.49
N THR A 48 -13.31 4.22 1.82
CA THR A 48 -12.84 4.23 3.20
C THR A 48 -12.32 5.60 3.61
N LYS A 49 -12.44 5.92 4.89
CA LYS A 49 -11.88 7.13 5.48
C LYS A 49 -10.51 6.87 6.14
N LYS A 50 -10.17 5.60 6.36
CA LYS A 50 -8.93 5.23 7.08
C LYS A 50 -8.00 4.42 6.19
N LEU A 51 -6.74 4.86 6.16
CA LEU A 51 -5.64 4.13 5.56
C LEU A 51 -4.56 3.85 6.60
N ASN A 52 -3.87 2.72 6.46
CA ASN A 52 -2.58 2.53 7.09
C ASN A 52 -1.49 2.68 6.03
N VAL A 53 -0.55 3.57 6.29
CA VAL A 53 0.63 3.76 5.44
C VAL A 53 1.82 3.27 6.25
N GLU A 54 2.45 2.21 5.78
CA GLU A 54 3.46 1.49 6.57
C GLU A 54 4.74 1.25 5.76
N LYS A 55 5.88 1.51 6.38
CA LYS A 55 7.20 1.13 5.90
C LYS A 55 7.78 0.12 6.90
N ILE A 56 7.98 -1.11 6.48
CA ILE A 56 8.49 -2.18 7.36
C ILE A 56 9.84 -2.68 6.85
N GLY A 57 9.85 -3.52 5.82
CA GLY A 57 11.08 -3.97 5.17
C GLY A 57 11.93 -4.95 5.98
N ASN A 58 11.35 -5.70 6.91
CA ASN A 58 12.09 -6.63 7.75
C ASN A 58 12.50 -7.92 7.02
N ILE A 59 11.77 -8.31 5.98
CA ILE A 59 12.05 -9.49 5.16
C ILE A 59 12.61 -9.06 3.81
N VAL A 60 11.87 -8.25 3.07
CA VAL A 60 12.31 -7.67 1.79
C VAL A 60 12.92 -6.30 2.07
N SER A 61 14.21 -6.16 1.86
CA SER A 61 14.96 -4.96 2.26
C SER A 61 14.76 -3.76 1.34
N GLN A 62 14.48 -3.96 0.04
CA GLN A 62 14.22 -2.84 -0.87
C GLN A 62 13.12 -1.95 -0.32
N LEU A 63 13.38 -0.64 -0.25
CA LEU A 63 12.40 0.33 0.24
C LEU A 63 11.06 0.18 -0.48
N HIS A 64 10.03 -0.02 0.29
CA HIS A 64 8.65 -0.09 -0.21
C HIS A 64 7.67 0.41 0.85
N ILE A 65 6.59 1.00 0.40
CA ILE A 65 5.56 1.58 1.26
C ILE A 65 4.25 0.86 1.00
N HIS A 66 3.64 0.36 2.06
CA HIS A 66 2.31 -0.25 2.03
C HIS A 66 1.24 0.82 2.22
N VAL A 67 0.24 0.84 1.37
CA VAL A 67 -0.95 1.68 1.50
C VAL A 67 -2.16 0.77 1.56
N ILE A 68 -2.81 0.73 2.71
CA ILE A 68 -3.83 -0.28 3.02
C ILE A 68 -5.13 0.41 3.41
N ALA A 69 -6.22 0.08 2.72
CA ALA A 69 -7.54 0.57 3.09
C ALA A 69 -8.05 -0.20 4.30
N ARG A 70 -8.44 0.54 5.33
CA ARG A 70 -8.92 -0.05 6.58
C ARG A 70 -10.37 0.29 6.82
N PHE A 71 -11.06 -0.61 7.50
CA PHE A 71 -12.47 -0.47 7.87
C PHE A 71 -12.65 -0.88 9.33
N LYS A 72 -13.56 -0.22 10.05
CA LYS A 72 -13.84 -0.54 11.45
C LYS A 72 -14.35 -1.98 11.65
N ASN A 73 -14.92 -2.57 10.60
CA ASN A 73 -15.40 -3.95 10.60
C ASN A 73 -14.44 -4.94 9.95
N ASP A 74 -13.23 -4.52 9.59
CA ASP A 74 -12.26 -5.46 9.04
C ASP A 74 -11.75 -6.45 10.10
N SER A 75 -11.18 -7.57 9.64
CA SER A 75 -10.82 -8.68 10.52
C SER A 75 -9.70 -8.41 11.52
N SER A 76 -8.98 -7.30 11.38
CA SER A 76 -7.88 -6.93 12.28
C SER A 76 -8.15 -5.69 13.11
N TRP A 77 -9.16 -4.88 12.73
CA TRP A 77 -9.40 -3.59 13.38
C TRP A 77 -9.52 -3.71 14.91
N PRO A 78 -8.92 -2.85 15.72
CA PRO A 78 -8.11 -1.68 15.34
C PRO A 78 -6.61 -1.98 15.15
N LEU A 79 -6.23 -3.24 15.16
CA LEU A 79 -4.84 -3.68 15.03
C LEU A 79 -4.36 -3.63 13.59
N SER A 80 -3.06 -3.77 13.38
CA SER A 80 -2.44 -3.83 12.07
C SER A 80 -2.92 -5.05 11.28
N VAL A 81 -2.88 -4.95 9.93
CA VAL A 81 -3.22 -6.08 9.04
C VAL A 81 -2.32 -7.30 9.23
N TRP A 82 -1.12 -7.12 9.78
CA TRP A 82 -0.14 -8.18 9.97
C TRP A 82 -0.54 -9.23 11.02
N VAL A 83 -1.52 -8.92 11.87
CA VAL A 83 -2.02 -9.86 12.88
C VAL A 83 -3.04 -10.85 12.30
N THR A 84 -3.53 -10.63 11.09
CA THR A 84 -4.51 -11.49 10.45
C THR A 84 -3.92 -12.18 9.23
N ARG A 85 -3.97 -13.50 9.21
CA ARG A 85 -3.63 -14.29 8.02
C ARG A 85 -4.77 -14.21 7.02
N GLY A 86 -4.43 -13.95 5.76
CA GLY A 86 -5.36 -13.92 4.65
C GLY A 86 -4.93 -14.84 3.53
N LYS A 87 -5.86 -15.06 2.59
CA LYS A 87 -5.58 -15.78 1.34
C LYS A 87 -5.17 -14.78 0.27
N PRO A 88 -4.30 -15.15 -0.68
CA PRO A 88 -4.03 -14.34 -1.86
C PRO A 88 -5.33 -14.07 -2.64
N TYR A 89 -5.38 -12.95 -3.35
CA TYR A 89 -6.44 -12.72 -4.32
C TYR A 89 -6.46 -13.82 -5.37
N SER A 90 -7.64 -14.24 -5.80
CA SER A 90 -7.76 -15.05 -7.01
C SER A 90 -7.23 -14.26 -8.21
N LYS A 91 -6.74 -14.94 -9.24
CA LYS A 91 -6.22 -14.27 -10.46
C LYS A 91 -7.27 -13.36 -11.09
N LYS A 92 -8.52 -13.82 -11.16
CA LYS A 92 -9.65 -13.05 -11.72
C LYS A 92 -9.91 -11.76 -10.94
N LEU A 93 -10.02 -11.85 -9.62
CA LEU A 93 -10.28 -10.70 -8.76
C LEU A 93 -9.11 -9.73 -8.75
N LEU A 94 -7.89 -10.23 -8.67
CA LEU A 94 -6.69 -9.41 -8.71
C LEU A 94 -6.60 -8.62 -10.02
N LEU A 95 -6.86 -9.27 -11.17
CA LEU A 95 -6.85 -8.62 -12.46
C LEU A 95 -7.91 -7.52 -12.56
N ALA A 96 -9.12 -7.78 -12.06
CA ALA A 96 -10.19 -6.78 -12.02
C ALA A 96 -9.80 -5.54 -11.19
N ILE A 97 -9.18 -5.74 -10.03
CA ILE A 97 -8.69 -4.66 -9.19
C ILE A 97 -7.59 -3.86 -9.88
N ILE A 98 -6.64 -4.53 -10.51
CA ILE A 98 -5.54 -3.89 -11.24
C ILE A 98 -6.09 -3.03 -12.37
N LEU A 99 -7.03 -3.54 -13.17
CA LEU A 99 -7.63 -2.80 -14.27
C LEU A 99 -8.40 -1.58 -13.77
N LYS A 100 -9.13 -1.70 -12.67
CA LYS A 100 -9.85 -0.60 -12.03
C LYS A 100 -8.89 0.51 -11.56
N LEU A 101 -7.80 0.13 -10.92
CA LEU A 101 -6.81 1.08 -10.40
C LEU A 101 -6.02 1.74 -11.53
N LYS A 102 -5.65 1.00 -12.57
CA LYS A 102 -4.91 1.56 -13.73
C LYS A 102 -5.65 2.70 -14.42
N LYS A 103 -6.98 2.69 -14.43
CA LYS A 103 -7.78 3.79 -14.99
C LYS A 103 -7.68 5.07 -14.18
N LEU A 104 -7.27 5.00 -12.91
CA LEU A 104 -7.22 6.11 -11.97
C LEU A 104 -5.79 6.64 -11.79
N PHE A 105 -4.81 5.85 -12.11
CA PHE A 105 -3.39 6.24 -12.12
C PHE A 105 -2.94 6.66 -13.55
#